data_0b8b84104b398e1a412d0288fb7106d2
#
_entry.id   0b8b84104b398e1a412d0288fb7106d2
#
_cell.length_a   1.000
_cell.length_b   1.000
_cell.length_c   1.000
_cell.angle_alpha   90.00
_cell.angle_beta   90.00
_cell.angle_gamma   90.00
#
_symmetry.space_group_name_H-M   'P 1'
#
loop_
_entity.id
_entity.type
_entity.pdbx_description
1 polymer ?
#
loop_
_entity_poly.entity_id
_entity_poly.type
_entity_poly.pdbx_seq_one_letter_code
_entity_poly.pdbx_strand_id
1 'polypeptide(L)'
;MSSLATPSPAAPDDRVLHVECWAAWAPGLAAQDDWRAWLRAPQPLPADAPAAPPLSEVPAMARRRIDPLGRAALQVAYWAQRDVDTTALAAMPLVFASRWGELARSVALLQELAQGEALSPTAFSHSVHNAIGAQYSI
;
A
#
# COMPACT_ATOMS: atom_id res chain seq x y z
N MET A 1 -5.33 -34.16 -50.85
CA MET A 1 -6.39 -33.28 -50.33
C MET A 1 -6.16 -33.17 -48.81
N SER A 2 -5.47 -32.11 -48.41
CA SER A 2 -5.06 -31.91 -46.99
C SER A 2 -6.17 -31.10 -46.29
N SER A 3 -6.84 -31.73 -45.34
CA SER A 3 -7.89 -31.09 -44.52
C SER A 3 -7.22 -30.15 -43.54
N LEU A 4 -7.42 -28.85 -43.73
CA LEU A 4 -7.08 -27.82 -42.75
C LEU A 4 -8.07 -27.90 -41.56
N ALA A 5 -7.57 -28.43 -40.44
CA ALA A 5 -8.29 -28.40 -39.18
C ALA A 5 -8.51 -26.93 -38.75
N THR A 6 -9.73 -26.51 -38.65
CA THR A 6 -10.13 -25.22 -38.08
C THR A 6 -9.70 -25.16 -36.63
N PRO A 7 -8.97 -24.14 -36.17
CA PRO A 7 -8.65 -24.03 -34.72
C PRO A 7 -9.94 -23.87 -33.93
N SER A 8 -10.08 -24.71 -32.91
CA SER A 8 -11.17 -24.61 -31.93
C SER A 8 -11.07 -23.24 -31.23
N PRO A 9 -12.19 -22.53 -31.00
CA PRO A 9 -12.16 -21.29 -30.25
C PRO A 9 -11.61 -21.59 -28.86
N ALA A 10 -10.59 -20.83 -28.46
CA ALA A 10 -10.05 -20.90 -27.10
C ALA A 10 -11.17 -20.66 -26.10
N ALA A 11 -11.28 -21.53 -25.11
CA ALA A 11 -12.21 -21.32 -24.01
C ALA A 11 -11.98 -19.94 -23.39
N PRO A 12 -13.05 -19.21 -22.99
CA PRO A 12 -12.87 -17.93 -22.31
C PRO A 12 -11.92 -18.14 -21.12
N ASP A 13 -10.96 -17.23 -21.00
CA ASP A 13 -10.01 -17.24 -19.88
C ASP A 13 -10.78 -16.87 -18.60
N ASP A 14 -11.35 -17.88 -17.98
CA ASP A 14 -12.22 -17.76 -16.79
C ASP A 14 -11.35 -17.63 -15.52
N ARG A 15 -10.40 -16.67 -15.55
CA ARG A 15 -9.59 -16.33 -14.38
C ARG A 15 -10.44 -15.51 -13.42
N VAL A 16 -11.16 -16.23 -12.57
CA VAL A 16 -11.87 -15.62 -11.46
C VAL A 16 -10.86 -15.32 -10.35
N LEU A 17 -10.71 -14.05 -9.99
CA LEU A 17 -9.95 -13.63 -8.82
C LEU A 17 -10.90 -13.59 -7.62
N HIS A 18 -10.55 -14.34 -6.57
CA HIS A 18 -11.26 -14.30 -5.31
C HIS A 18 -10.54 -13.35 -4.35
N VAL A 19 -11.29 -12.39 -3.78
CA VAL A 19 -10.81 -11.52 -2.71
C VAL A 19 -11.15 -12.20 -1.39
N GLU A 20 -10.17 -12.81 -0.74
CA GLU A 20 -10.35 -13.50 0.53
C GLU A 20 -10.49 -12.53 1.70
N CYS A 21 -9.71 -11.45 1.70
CA CYS A 21 -9.78 -10.41 2.70
C CYS A 21 -9.47 -9.04 2.09
N TRP A 22 -9.89 -7.99 2.78
CA TRP A 22 -9.52 -6.62 2.44
C TRP A 22 -9.43 -5.77 3.70
N ALA A 23 -8.59 -4.77 3.67
CA ALA A 23 -8.50 -3.72 4.66
C ALA A 23 -8.33 -2.38 3.96
N ALA A 24 -8.83 -1.33 4.57
CA ALA A 24 -8.69 0.02 4.08
C ALA A 24 -8.53 0.98 5.26
N TRP A 25 -7.84 2.09 5.02
CA TRP A 25 -7.68 3.15 6.01
C TRP A 25 -7.81 4.53 5.35
N ALA A 26 -8.52 5.41 6.01
CA ALA A 26 -8.49 6.85 5.77
C ALA A 26 -8.71 7.58 7.12
N PRO A 27 -8.39 8.87 7.21
CA PRO A 27 -8.67 9.65 8.42
C PRO A 27 -10.12 9.48 8.89
N GLY A 28 -10.32 8.91 10.08
CA GLY A 28 -11.64 8.63 10.64
C GLY A 28 -12.32 7.34 10.17
N LEU A 29 -11.73 6.59 9.22
CA LEU A 29 -12.25 5.31 8.73
C LEU A 29 -11.17 4.23 8.87
N ALA A 30 -11.40 3.25 9.75
CA ALA A 30 -10.46 2.17 10.01
C ALA A 30 -11.12 0.78 9.95
N ALA A 31 -12.28 0.60 10.58
CA ALA A 31 -12.99 -0.66 10.56
C ALA A 31 -13.72 -0.89 9.23
N GLN A 32 -13.89 -2.17 8.85
CA GLN A 32 -14.63 -2.50 7.62
C GLN A 32 -16.07 -1.99 7.65
N ASP A 33 -16.71 -1.96 8.83
CA ASP A 33 -18.08 -1.48 8.97
C ASP A 33 -18.18 0.03 8.81
N ASP A 34 -17.16 0.80 9.25
CA ASP A 34 -17.08 2.24 8.97
C ASP A 34 -17.05 2.50 7.46
N TRP A 35 -16.22 1.74 6.75
CA TRP A 35 -16.13 1.83 5.29
C TRP A 35 -17.44 1.44 4.61
N ARG A 36 -18.10 0.37 5.04
CA ARG A 36 -19.41 -0.03 4.50
C ARG A 36 -20.47 1.01 4.74
N ALA A 37 -20.48 1.66 5.91
CA ALA A 37 -21.40 2.74 6.23
C ALA A 37 -21.11 3.97 5.37
N TRP A 38 -19.85 4.37 5.26
CA TRP A 38 -19.43 5.51 4.46
C TRP A 38 -19.76 5.30 2.97
N LEU A 39 -19.54 4.12 2.40
CA LEU A 39 -19.87 3.82 1.01
C LEU A 39 -21.37 3.90 0.69
N ARG A 40 -22.25 3.65 1.69
CA ARG A 40 -23.70 3.80 1.51
C ARG A 40 -24.16 5.27 1.54
N ALA A 41 -23.48 6.09 2.32
CA ALA A 41 -23.78 7.51 2.50
C ALA A 41 -22.47 8.30 2.67
N PRO A 42 -21.77 8.59 1.56
CA PRO A 42 -20.47 9.27 1.61
C PRO A 42 -20.57 10.65 2.26
N GLN A 43 -19.71 10.91 3.23
CA GLN A 43 -19.58 12.19 3.91
C GLN A 43 -18.12 12.65 3.83
N PRO A 44 -17.85 13.96 3.94
CA PRO A 44 -16.49 14.44 4.09
C PRO A 44 -15.80 13.76 5.28
N LEU A 45 -14.51 13.43 5.11
CA LEU A 45 -13.72 12.85 6.19
C LEU A 45 -13.50 13.89 7.30
N PRO A 46 -13.44 13.47 8.59
CA PRO A 46 -13.22 14.40 9.71
C PRO A 46 -11.87 15.13 9.55
N ALA A 47 -11.91 16.45 9.63
CA ALA A 47 -10.71 17.29 9.48
C ALA A 47 -9.74 17.17 10.66
N ASP A 48 -10.24 16.77 11.82
CA ASP A 48 -9.51 16.59 13.07
C ASP A 48 -9.01 15.15 13.29
N ALA A 49 -9.32 14.24 12.37
CA ALA A 49 -8.85 12.87 12.44
C ALA A 49 -7.33 12.78 12.22
N PRO A 50 -6.66 11.79 12.85
CA PRO A 50 -5.22 11.60 12.66
C PRO A 50 -4.85 11.46 11.19
N ALA A 51 -3.79 12.15 10.77
CA ALA A 51 -3.28 12.10 9.38
C ALA A 51 -2.63 10.76 9.00
N ALA A 52 -2.37 9.89 9.98
CA ALA A 52 -1.79 8.56 9.76
C ALA A 52 -2.29 7.58 10.84
N PRO A 53 -2.38 6.28 10.51
CA PRO A 53 -2.72 5.26 11.49
C PRO A 53 -1.61 5.06 12.53
N PRO A 54 -1.91 4.41 13.67
CA PRO A 54 -0.94 4.20 14.75
C PRO A 54 0.24 3.31 14.35
N LEU A 55 0.04 2.33 13.48
CA LEU A 55 1.03 1.35 13.02
C LEU A 55 1.80 0.74 14.21
N SER A 56 1.05 0.17 15.16
CA SER A 56 1.59 -0.39 16.41
C SER A 56 2.41 -1.66 16.20
N GLU A 57 2.24 -2.34 15.07
CA GLU A 57 2.98 -3.53 14.66
C GLU A 57 4.46 -3.26 14.39
N VAL A 58 4.80 -1.99 14.10
CA VAL A 58 6.17 -1.57 13.82
C VAL A 58 6.78 -0.89 15.06
N PRO A 59 8.03 -1.24 15.45
CA PRO A 59 8.72 -0.59 16.57
C PRO A 59 8.76 0.93 16.45
N ALA A 60 8.60 1.65 17.57
CA ALA A 60 8.44 3.10 17.60
C ALA A 60 9.57 3.86 16.88
N MET A 61 10.83 3.39 16.99
CA MET A 61 11.97 4.02 16.34
C MET A 61 11.92 3.89 14.81
N ALA A 62 11.53 2.73 14.30
CA ALA A 62 11.36 2.51 12.85
C ALA A 62 10.15 3.31 12.34
N ARG A 63 9.03 3.24 13.04
CA ARG A 63 7.78 3.95 12.71
C ARG A 63 7.95 5.46 12.53
N ARG A 64 8.85 6.11 13.30
CA ARG A 64 9.13 7.55 13.18
C ARG A 64 9.71 7.95 11.83
N ARG A 65 10.33 7.01 11.12
CA ARG A 65 10.95 7.23 9.80
C ARG A 65 10.00 7.01 8.64
N ILE A 66 8.80 6.46 8.92
CA ILE A 66 7.78 6.15 7.92
C ILE A 66 6.83 7.34 7.85
N ASP A 67 6.61 7.85 6.65
CA ASP A 67 5.68 8.95 6.41
C ASP A 67 4.20 8.51 6.55
N PRO A 68 3.23 9.44 6.51
CA PRO A 68 1.83 9.11 6.64
C PRO A 68 1.31 8.11 5.60
N LEU A 69 1.74 8.23 4.33
CA LEU A 69 1.33 7.31 3.26
C LEU A 69 1.88 5.90 3.52
N GLY A 70 3.16 5.81 3.86
CA GLY A 70 3.80 4.56 4.21
C GLY A 70 3.16 3.90 5.43
N ARG A 71 2.81 4.67 6.46
CA ARG A 71 2.09 4.13 7.63
C ARG A 71 0.73 3.57 7.24
N ALA A 72 -0.03 4.26 6.38
CA ALA A 72 -1.31 3.78 5.90
C ALA A 72 -1.16 2.48 5.12
N ALA A 73 -0.20 2.41 4.19
CA ALA A 73 0.06 1.23 3.38
C ALA A 73 0.44 0.01 4.24
N LEU A 74 1.38 0.18 5.18
CA LEU A 74 1.78 -0.89 6.09
C LEU A 74 0.65 -1.33 7.03
N GLN A 75 -0.10 -0.37 7.58
CA GLN A 75 -1.23 -0.69 8.47
C GLN A 75 -2.28 -1.56 7.80
N VAL A 76 -2.69 -1.21 6.57
CA VAL A 76 -3.67 -2.02 5.84
C VAL A 76 -3.12 -3.37 5.44
N ALA A 77 -1.83 -3.46 5.12
CA ALA A 77 -1.16 -4.73 4.85
C ALA A 77 -1.20 -5.64 6.10
N TYR A 78 -0.82 -5.13 7.28
CA TYR A 78 -0.89 -5.89 8.54
C TYR A 78 -2.32 -6.30 8.90
N TRP A 79 -3.31 -5.44 8.66
CA TRP A 79 -4.71 -5.79 8.92
C TRP A 79 -5.22 -6.85 7.96
N ALA A 80 -4.89 -6.77 6.68
CA ALA A 80 -5.30 -7.76 5.69
C ALA A 80 -4.70 -9.14 5.92
N GLN A 81 -3.49 -9.21 6.46
CA GLN A 81 -2.80 -10.49 6.70
C GLN A 81 -3.07 -11.11 8.08
N ARG A 82 -3.82 -10.44 8.96
CA ARG A 82 -3.96 -10.81 10.39
C ARG A 82 -4.31 -12.28 10.62
N ASP A 83 -5.18 -12.82 9.78
CA ASP A 83 -5.70 -14.17 9.89
C ASP A 83 -5.08 -15.13 8.86
N VAL A 84 -4.03 -14.71 8.17
CA VAL A 84 -3.32 -15.51 7.17
C VAL A 84 -2.19 -16.28 7.84
N ASP A 85 -2.05 -17.56 7.52
CA ASP A 85 -0.96 -18.40 8.02
C ASP A 85 0.42 -17.85 7.59
N THR A 86 1.39 -17.89 8.50
CA THR A 86 2.73 -17.33 8.27
C THR A 86 3.48 -18.00 7.11
N THR A 87 3.27 -19.30 6.90
CA THR A 87 3.87 -20.03 5.80
C THR A 87 3.28 -19.59 4.46
N ALA A 88 1.96 -19.37 4.43
CA ALA A 88 1.28 -18.85 3.26
C ALA A 88 1.74 -17.40 2.95
N LEU A 89 1.88 -16.56 3.97
CA LEU A 89 2.41 -15.20 3.81
C LEU A 89 3.82 -15.19 3.21
N ALA A 90 4.72 -16.06 3.66
CA ALA A 90 6.08 -16.12 3.16
C ALA A 90 6.16 -16.51 1.66
N ALA A 91 5.15 -17.22 1.16
CA ALA A 91 5.06 -17.64 -0.24
C ALA A 91 4.21 -16.67 -1.11
N MET A 92 3.52 -15.72 -0.50
CA MET A 92 2.59 -14.83 -1.20
C MET A 92 3.32 -13.71 -1.94
N PRO A 93 3.08 -13.52 -3.24
CA PRO A 93 3.61 -12.38 -3.96
C PRO A 93 2.98 -11.08 -3.43
N LEU A 94 3.82 -10.07 -3.24
CA LEU A 94 3.43 -8.78 -2.70
C LEU A 94 3.52 -7.69 -3.78
N VAL A 95 2.46 -6.91 -3.94
CA VAL A 95 2.44 -5.78 -4.87
C VAL A 95 2.02 -4.51 -4.13
N PHE A 96 2.93 -3.55 -4.05
CA PHE A 96 2.61 -2.19 -3.61
C PHE A 96 2.43 -1.29 -4.84
N ALA A 97 1.28 -0.65 -4.96
CA ALA A 97 1.00 0.29 -6.03
C ALA A 97 0.66 1.66 -5.44
N SER A 98 1.30 2.71 -5.96
CA SER A 98 1.03 4.09 -5.58
C SER A 98 1.13 4.99 -6.80
N ARG A 99 0.25 5.99 -6.90
CA ARG A 99 0.31 6.98 -7.97
C ARG A 99 1.52 7.91 -7.84
N TRP A 100 1.86 8.30 -6.62
CA TRP A 100 2.85 9.34 -6.34
C TRP A 100 4.02 8.84 -5.50
N GLY A 101 3.93 7.65 -4.89
CA GLY A 101 4.93 7.13 -3.96
C GLY A 101 5.24 8.12 -2.85
N GLU A 102 6.51 8.27 -2.52
CA GLU A 102 7.04 9.18 -1.50
C GLU A 102 7.20 10.64 -2.02
N LEU A 103 6.17 11.18 -2.69
CA LEU A 103 6.23 12.50 -3.33
C LEU A 103 6.63 13.61 -2.36
N ALA A 104 6.08 13.63 -1.15
CA ALA A 104 6.38 14.67 -0.17
C ALA A 104 7.88 14.71 0.18
N ARG A 105 8.49 13.53 0.34
CA ARG A 105 9.93 13.39 0.59
C ARG A 105 10.77 13.78 -0.62
N SER A 106 10.36 13.37 -1.81
CA SER A 106 11.04 13.75 -3.05
C SER A 106 11.03 15.27 -3.25
N VAL A 107 9.90 15.93 -2.98
CA VAL A 107 9.79 17.40 -3.05
C VAL A 107 10.70 18.08 -2.01
N ALA A 108 10.73 17.57 -0.76
CA ALA A 108 11.63 18.11 0.26
C ALA A 108 13.10 18.03 -0.15
N LEU A 109 13.55 16.88 -0.67
CA LEU A 109 14.91 16.70 -1.17
C LEU A 109 15.24 17.65 -2.35
N LEU A 110 14.30 17.87 -3.25
CA LEU A 110 14.49 18.81 -4.35
C LEU A 110 14.60 20.25 -3.85
N GLN A 111 13.86 20.62 -2.81
CA GLN A 111 13.96 21.93 -2.16
C GLN A 111 15.32 22.12 -1.46
N GLU A 112 15.78 21.13 -0.70
CA GLU A 112 17.12 21.12 -0.08
C GLU A 112 18.21 21.30 -1.15
N LEU A 113 18.12 20.54 -2.26
CA LEU A 113 19.06 20.64 -3.38
C LEU A 113 19.06 22.03 -4.02
N ALA A 114 17.88 22.63 -4.22
CA ALA A 114 17.74 23.96 -4.80
C ALA A 114 18.33 25.06 -3.88
N GLN A 115 18.40 24.82 -2.58
CA GLN A 115 19.00 25.71 -1.58
C GLN A 115 20.51 25.47 -1.42
N GLY A 116 21.08 24.50 -2.12
CA GLY A 116 22.48 24.12 -2.02
C GLY A 116 22.83 23.34 -0.74
N GLU A 117 21.83 22.79 -0.08
CA GLU A 117 22.01 21.99 1.13
C GLU A 117 22.50 20.58 0.81
N ALA A 118 23.23 19.99 1.77
CA ALA A 118 23.70 18.60 1.65
C ALA A 118 22.54 17.62 1.84
N LEU A 119 22.26 16.81 0.82
CA LEU A 119 21.19 15.82 0.87
C LEU A 119 21.53 14.68 1.84
N SER A 120 20.56 14.29 2.65
CA SER A 120 20.66 13.13 3.52
C SER A 120 20.56 11.83 2.72
N PRO A 121 21.58 10.94 2.73
CA PRO A 121 21.51 9.63 2.08
C PRO A 121 20.33 8.78 2.57
N THR A 122 20.01 8.87 3.87
CA THR A 122 18.87 8.18 4.46
C THR A 122 17.54 8.72 3.93
N ALA A 123 17.38 10.05 3.82
CA ALA A 123 16.18 10.63 3.24
C ALA A 123 16.02 10.22 1.78
N PHE A 124 17.12 10.22 1.02
CA PHE A 124 17.12 9.77 -0.37
C PHE A 124 16.71 8.30 -0.53
N SER A 125 17.29 7.39 0.28
CA SER A 125 16.94 5.95 0.21
C SER A 125 15.45 5.67 0.54
N HIS A 126 14.81 6.53 1.30
CA HIS A 126 13.39 6.43 1.64
C HIS A 126 12.47 7.21 0.67
N SER A 127 13.01 7.88 -0.34
CA SER A 127 12.22 8.63 -1.33
C SER A 127 11.82 7.81 -2.56
N VAL A 128 12.38 6.61 -2.70
CA VAL A 128 12.10 5.74 -3.85
C VAL A 128 10.71 5.08 -3.75
N HIS A 129 10.10 4.83 -4.89
CA HIS A 129 8.72 4.32 -4.99
C HIS A 129 8.47 3.00 -4.25
N ASN A 130 9.47 2.14 -4.18
CA ASN A 130 9.40 0.82 -3.54
C ASN A 130 9.87 0.81 -2.08
N ALA A 131 10.19 1.97 -1.48
CA ALA A 131 10.72 2.03 -0.12
C ALA A 131 9.80 1.35 0.90
N ILE A 132 8.48 1.54 0.79
CA ILE A 132 7.50 0.94 1.70
C ILE A 132 7.41 -0.58 1.50
N GLY A 133 7.40 -1.05 0.26
CA GLY A 133 7.43 -2.49 -0.02
C GLY A 133 8.67 -3.17 0.54
N ALA A 134 9.83 -2.53 0.43
CA ALA A 134 11.06 -3.03 1.02
C ALA A 134 11.00 -3.08 2.56
N GLN A 135 10.43 -2.07 3.21
CA GLN A 135 10.25 -2.06 4.67
C GLN A 135 9.28 -3.13 5.17
N TYR A 136 8.28 -3.50 4.37
CA TYR A 136 7.37 -4.57 4.70
C TYR A 136 8.01 -5.97 4.60
N SER A 137 8.99 -6.13 3.71
CA SER A 137 9.64 -7.43 3.41
C SER A 137 10.76 -7.81 4.39
N ILE A 138 11.13 -6.92 5.32
CA ILE A 138 12.19 -7.13 6.32
C ILE A 138 11.58 -7.57 7.65
#